data_4b3cd281f2577cd782792728cf826155
#
_entry.id   4b3cd281f2577cd782792728cf826155
#
_cell.length_a   1.000
_cell.length_b   1.000
_cell.length_c   1.000
_cell.angle_alpha   90.00
_cell.angle_beta   90.00
_cell.angle_gamma   90.00
#
_symmetry.space_group_name_H-M   'P 1'
#
loop_
_entity.id
_entity.type
_entity.pdbx_description
1 polymer ?
#
loop_
_entity_poly.entity_id
_entity_poly.type
_entity_poly.pdbx_seq_one_letter_code
_entity_poly.pdbx_strand_id
1 'polypeptide(L)' 'MILASATVDVITPNTPKRIGNFRVEVWGKAPYDFVRHYEIMAQSDTIAAQQGIARFVAEMEAMPEPPVQGS' A
#
# COMPACT_ATOMS: atom_id res chain seq x y z
N MET A 1 6.35 -7.70 13.48
CA MET A 1 6.04 -6.43 12.75
C MET A 1 6.23 -6.65 11.26
N ILE A 2 5.26 -6.21 10.47
CA ILE A 2 5.35 -6.31 9.01
C ILE A 2 5.98 -5.03 8.49
N LEU A 3 7.09 -5.17 7.76
CA LEU A 3 7.78 -4.03 7.15
C LEU A 3 7.34 -3.90 5.70
N ALA A 4 6.92 -2.72 5.33
CA ALA A 4 6.43 -2.46 3.97
C ALA A 4 6.93 -1.11 3.49
N SER A 5 7.08 -1.01 2.17
CA SER A 5 7.45 0.22 1.48
C SER A 5 6.44 0.48 0.38
N ALA A 6 6.34 1.73 -0.04
CA ALA A 6 5.38 2.09 -1.08
C ALA A 6 5.93 3.16 -2.01
N THR A 7 5.48 3.11 -3.26
CA THR A 7 5.61 4.21 -4.21
C THR A 7 4.23 4.66 -4.64
N VAL A 8 4.11 5.93 -5.00
CA VAL A 8 2.83 6.53 -5.36
C VAL A 8 2.94 7.18 -6.73
N ASP A 9 1.99 6.84 -7.62
CA ASP A 9 1.83 7.50 -8.90
C ASP A 9 0.54 8.30 -8.88
N VAL A 10 0.60 9.54 -9.34
CA VAL A 10 -0.57 10.41 -9.40
C VAL A 10 -1.36 10.09 -10.65
N ILE A 11 -2.61 9.63 -10.47
CA ILE A 11 -3.54 9.44 -11.58
C ILE A 11 -4.28 10.75 -11.84
N THR A 12 -4.88 11.32 -10.78
CA THR A 12 -5.54 12.62 -10.84
C THR A 12 -5.03 13.45 -9.67
N PRO A 13 -4.41 14.61 -9.93
CA PRO A 13 -3.89 15.41 -8.82
C PRO A 13 -5.01 15.95 -7.95
N ASN A 14 -4.70 16.07 -6.66
CA ASN A 14 -5.62 16.72 -5.73
C ASN A 14 -5.58 18.24 -5.91
N THR A 15 -6.68 18.89 -5.58
CA THR A 15 -6.78 20.34 -5.54
C THR A 15 -7.35 20.75 -4.19
N PRO A 16 -7.36 22.07 -3.84
CA PRO A 16 -7.98 22.48 -2.59
C PRO A 16 -9.45 22.11 -2.47
N LYS A 17 -10.13 21.87 -3.59
CA LYS A 17 -11.56 21.56 -3.61
C LYS A 17 -11.87 20.11 -3.91
N ARG A 18 -10.85 19.31 -4.22
CA ARG A 18 -11.08 17.95 -4.71
C ARG A 18 -9.93 17.06 -4.28
N ILE A 19 -10.26 15.88 -3.76
CA ILE A 19 -9.25 14.87 -3.47
C ILE A 19 -8.70 14.30 -4.77
N GLY A 20 -7.45 13.87 -4.72
CA GLY A 20 -6.80 13.25 -5.87
C GLY A 20 -7.02 11.75 -5.89
N ASN A 21 -6.68 11.15 -7.01
CA ASN A 21 -6.68 9.70 -7.18
C ASN A 21 -5.24 9.26 -7.41
N PHE A 22 -4.79 8.30 -6.59
CA PHE A 22 -3.40 7.86 -6.58
C PHE A 22 -3.33 6.35 -6.73
N ARG A 23 -2.33 5.90 -7.48
CA ARG A 23 -2.00 4.50 -7.57
C ARG A 23 -0.82 4.23 -6.64
N VAL A 24 -1.02 3.35 -5.67
CA VAL A 24 -0.01 3.03 -4.68
C VAL A 24 0.45 1.60 -4.89
N GLU A 25 1.74 1.44 -5.14
CA GLU A 25 2.37 0.12 -5.17
C GLU A 25 3.04 -0.11 -3.83
N VAL A 26 2.67 -1.19 -3.17
CA VAL A 26 3.20 -1.54 -1.85
C VAL A 26 3.85 -2.91 -1.92
N TRP A 27 5.02 -3.03 -1.30
CA TRP A 27 5.71 -4.31 -1.19
C TRP A 27 6.29 -4.46 0.21
N GLY A 28 6.40 -5.71 0.65
CA GLY A 28 6.92 -6.02 1.97
C GLY A 28 8.24 -6.79 1.91
N LYS A 29 8.76 -7.09 3.09
CA LYS A 29 9.94 -7.93 3.24
C LYS A 29 9.52 -9.33 3.70
N ALA A 30 10.35 -10.32 3.41
CA ALA A 30 10.10 -11.69 3.79
C ALA A 30 9.71 -11.80 5.28
N PRO A 31 8.77 -12.65 5.62
CA PRO A 31 8.05 -13.61 4.76
C PRO A 31 6.89 -13.01 3.98
N TYR A 32 6.69 -11.68 4.07
CA TYR A 32 5.59 -10.98 3.41
C TYR A 32 6.09 -10.22 2.17
N ASP A 33 6.87 -10.88 1.33
CA ASP A 33 7.50 -10.27 0.16
C ASP A 33 6.58 -10.32 -1.07
N PHE A 34 5.39 -9.82 -0.89
CA PHE A 34 4.40 -9.67 -1.95
C PHE A 34 4.37 -8.22 -2.43
N VAL A 35 3.84 -8.05 -3.63
CA VAL A 35 3.59 -6.71 -4.19
C VAL A 35 2.09 -6.58 -4.39
N ARG A 36 1.54 -5.44 -3.99
CA ARG A 36 0.12 -5.12 -4.17
C ARG A 36 -0.02 -3.72 -4.74
N HIS A 37 -1.07 -3.54 -5.49
CA HIS A 37 -1.41 -2.24 -6.07
C HIS A 37 -2.78 -1.82 -5.57
N TYR A 38 -2.89 -0.56 -5.16
CA TYR A 38 -4.15 0.00 -4.69
C TYR A 38 -4.41 1.32 -5.40
N GLU A 39 -5.68 1.59 -5.70
CA GLU A 39 -6.12 2.92 -6.09
C GLU A 39 -6.73 3.58 -4.88
N ILE A 40 -6.18 4.70 -4.47
CA ILE A 40 -6.57 5.38 -3.24
C ILE A 40 -6.88 6.83 -3.54
N MET A 41 -8.06 7.27 -3.10
CA MET A 41 -8.44 8.68 -3.16
C MET A 41 -8.04 9.33 -1.85
N ALA A 42 -7.26 10.40 -1.93
CA ALA A 42 -6.71 11.05 -0.77
C ALA A 42 -6.42 12.52 -1.06
N GLN A 43 -6.14 13.27 0.00
CA GLN A 43 -5.82 14.69 -0.12
C GLN A 43 -4.35 14.94 -0.43
N SER A 44 -3.51 13.92 -0.33
CA SER A 44 -2.10 14.03 -0.69
C SER A 44 -1.52 12.65 -1.00
N ASP A 45 -0.39 12.65 -1.68
CA ASP A 45 0.35 11.42 -1.98
C ASP A 45 0.85 10.75 -0.70
N THR A 46 1.26 11.54 0.29
CA THR A 46 1.71 11.00 1.58
C THR A 46 0.58 10.22 2.27
N ILE A 47 -0.62 10.78 2.29
CA ILE A 47 -1.78 10.11 2.87
C ILE A 47 -2.10 8.85 2.08
N ALA A 48 -2.06 8.92 0.75
CA ALA A 48 -2.31 7.76 -0.09
C ALA A 48 -1.31 6.64 0.20
N ALA A 49 -0.02 6.96 0.32
CA ALA A 49 1.01 5.99 0.65
C ALA A 49 0.75 5.34 2.01
N GLN A 50 0.42 6.13 3.01
CA GLN A 50 0.12 5.61 4.35
C GLN A 50 -1.07 4.67 4.34
N GLN A 51 -2.12 5.01 3.61
CA GLN A 51 -3.31 4.16 3.50
C GLN A 51 -3.02 2.88 2.73
N GLY A 52 -2.19 2.96 1.70
CA GLY A 52 -1.76 1.78 0.95
C GLY A 52 -0.98 0.81 1.82
N ILE A 53 -0.03 1.34 2.59
CA ILE A 53 0.75 0.51 3.51
C ILE A 53 -0.16 -0.12 4.58
N ALA A 54 -1.10 0.66 5.12
CA ALA A 54 -2.04 0.14 6.12
C ALA A 54 -2.88 -1.00 5.56
N ARG A 55 -3.35 -0.88 4.33
CA ARG A 55 -4.11 -1.96 3.67
C ARG A 55 -3.26 -3.20 3.47
N PHE A 56 -2.02 -3.02 3.02
CA PHE A 56 -1.09 -4.12 2.83
C PHE A 56 -0.84 -4.86 4.14
N VAL A 57 -0.54 -4.12 5.20
CA VAL A 57 -0.30 -4.72 6.51
C VAL A 57 -1.53 -5.49 6.98
N ALA A 58 -2.73 -4.91 6.82
CA ALA A 58 -3.96 -5.58 7.21
C ALA A 58 -4.17 -6.88 6.43
N GLU A 59 -3.89 -6.87 5.12
CA GLU A 59 -3.99 -8.09 4.32
C GLU A 59 -3.02 -9.15 4.79
N MET A 60 -1.77 -8.76 5.07
CA MET A 60 -0.75 -9.71 5.52
C MET A 60 -1.10 -10.27 6.89
N GLU A 61 -1.62 -9.45 7.78
CA GLU A 61 -2.04 -9.89 9.12
C GLU A 61 -3.29 -10.79 9.07
N ALA A 62 -4.11 -10.65 8.05
CA ALA A 62 -5.29 -11.48 7.88
C ALA A 62 -4.96 -12.88 7.36
N MET A 63 -3.75 -13.13 6.89
CA MET A 63 -3.34 -14.44 6.44
C MET A 63 -3.29 -15.40 7.62
N PRO A 64 -3.82 -16.63 7.49
CA PRO A 64 -3.80 -17.60 8.59
C PRO A 64 -2.39 -17.92 9.07
N GLU A 65 -1.43 -17.91 8.15
CA GLU A 65 -0.02 -18.12 8.46
C GLU A 65 0.82 -17.41 7.41
N PRO A 66 2.03 -16.96 7.77
CA PRO A 66 2.90 -16.33 6.78
C PRO A 66 3.32 -17.35 5.72
N PRO A 67 3.59 -16.89 4.49
CA PRO A 67 4.08 -17.78 3.45
C PRO A 67 5.41 -18.40 3.85
N VAL A 68 5.56 -19.68 3.53
CA VAL A 68 6.79 -20.42 3.81
C VAL A 68 7.72 -20.26 2.64
N GLN A 69 8.87 -19.68 2.87
CA GLN A 69 9.85 -19.46 1.82
C GLN A 69 10.83 -20.61 1.72
N GLY A 70 11.12 -21.01 0.51
CA GLY A 70 12.13 -22.02 0.28
C GLY A 70 11.74 -23.42 0.69
N SER A 71 10.48 -23.66 0.88
CA SER A 71 10.02 -25.01 1.24
C SER A 71 9.43 -25.70 0.02
#